data_c2514598a2c2de71bea35d5dc448692c
#
_entry.id   c2514598a2c2de71bea35d5dc448692c
#
_cell.length_a   1.000
_cell.length_b   1.000
_cell.length_c   1.000
_cell.angle_alpha   90.00
_cell.angle_beta   90.00
_cell.angle_gamma   90.00
#
_symmetry.space_group_name_H-M   'P 1'
#
loop_
_entity.id
_entity.type
_entity.pdbx_description
1 polymer ?
#
loop_
_entity_poly.entity_id
_entity_poly.type
_entity_poly.pdbx_seq_one_letter_code
_entity_poly.pdbx_strand_id
1 'polypeptide(L)'
;MSKTWSKPVILHGIGEEGEDVVVDSSLGASWALIEDWPEEESEVLDKALLVLGAVAQGKAKEEDGRKALISAATAAGVKFTA
;
A
#
# COMPACT_ATOMS: atom_id res chain seq x y z
N MET A 1 -14.15 -2.70 15.98
CA MET A 1 -12.83 -2.08 15.87
C MET A 1 -12.57 -1.62 14.46
N SER A 2 -12.09 -0.41 14.32
CA SER A 2 -11.71 0.13 13.03
C SER A 2 -10.38 -0.49 12.59
N LYS A 3 -10.30 -0.93 11.32
CA LYS A 3 -9.07 -1.42 10.71
C LYS A 3 -8.49 -0.37 9.75
N THR A 4 -8.77 0.89 10.02
CA THR A 4 -8.22 1.98 9.23
C THR A 4 -7.00 2.59 9.91
N TRP A 5 -6.13 3.17 9.11
CA TRP A 5 -4.95 3.85 9.62
C TRP A 5 -5.34 5.22 10.17
N SER A 6 -4.65 5.67 11.20
CA SER A 6 -4.89 7.02 11.76
C SER A 6 -4.46 8.11 10.79
N LYS A 7 -3.48 7.83 9.93
CA LYS A 7 -3.07 8.73 8.86
C LYS A 7 -3.09 7.98 7.53
N PRO A 8 -3.87 8.43 6.55
CA PRO A 8 -3.85 7.80 5.25
C PRO A 8 -2.53 8.07 4.52
N VAL A 9 -2.24 7.23 3.54
CA VAL A 9 -1.15 7.46 2.60
C VAL A 9 -1.78 7.83 1.26
N ILE A 10 -1.36 8.95 0.70
CA ILE A 10 -1.86 9.40 -0.60
C ILE A 10 -0.78 9.10 -1.63
N LEU A 11 -1.09 8.20 -2.55
CA LEU A 11 -0.19 7.82 -3.63
C LEU A 11 -0.49 8.69 -4.84
N HIS A 12 0.49 9.48 -5.27
CA HIS A 12 0.27 10.48 -6.32
C HIS A 12 0.44 9.91 -7.71
N GLY A 13 -0.56 10.12 -8.54
CA GLY A 13 -0.47 9.87 -9.97
C GLY A 13 -0.52 8.42 -10.42
N ILE A 14 -0.88 7.48 -9.56
CA ILE A 14 -0.93 6.06 -9.92
C ILE A 14 -2.33 5.59 -10.31
N GLY A 15 -3.36 6.40 -10.08
CA GLY A 15 -4.72 6.04 -10.45
C GLY A 15 -4.94 5.98 -11.95
N GLU A 16 -6.11 5.51 -12.36
CA GLU A 16 -6.43 5.15 -13.74
C GLU A 16 -6.18 6.26 -14.77
N GLU A 17 -6.40 7.50 -14.42
CA GLU A 17 -6.13 8.65 -15.27
C GLU A 17 -5.06 9.58 -14.68
N GLY A 18 -4.10 9.00 -13.97
CA GLY A 18 -3.09 9.78 -13.26
C GLY A 18 -3.62 10.39 -11.97
N GLU A 19 -4.74 9.88 -11.47
CA GLU A 19 -5.34 10.38 -10.25
C GLU A 19 -4.57 9.93 -9.01
N ASP A 20 -4.73 10.67 -7.92
CA ASP A 20 -4.18 10.28 -6.64
C ASP A 20 -5.05 9.17 -6.02
N VAL A 21 -4.40 8.22 -5.37
CA VAL A 21 -5.09 7.13 -4.68
C VAL A 21 -4.88 7.29 -3.19
N VAL A 22 -5.97 7.43 -2.44
CA VAL A 22 -5.93 7.55 -0.98
C VAL A 22 -6.07 6.15 -0.38
N VAL A 23 -5.09 5.77 0.45
CA VAL A 23 -5.06 4.47 1.10
C VAL A 23 -5.08 4.67 2.60
N ASP A 24 -6.07 4.12 3.26
CA ASP A 24 -6.23 4.26 4.71
C ASP A 24 -6.36 2.92 5.46
N SER A 25 -6.06 1.83 4.77
CA SER A 25 -6.11 0.49 5.38
C SER A 25 -5.21 -0.47 4.63
N SER A 26 -4.85 -1.57 5.28
CA SER A 26 -4.06 -2.61 4.62
C SER A 26 -4.84 -3.27 3.48
N LEU A 27 -6.17 -3.39 3.61
CA LEU A 27 -6.99 -3.89 2.51
C LEU A 27 -6.92 -2.95 1.31
N GLY A 28 -7.06 -1.65 1.53
CA GLY A 28 -6.93 -0.64 0.46
C GLY A 28 -5.55 -0.64 -0.16
N ALA A 29 -4.50 -0.84 0.67
CA ALA A 29 -3.13 -0.95 0.17
C ALA A 29 -2.96 -2.16 -0.76
N SER A 30 -3.54 -3.30 -0.39
CA SER A 30 -3.49 -4.49 -1.24
C SER A 30 -4.12 -4.22 -2.60
N TRP A 31 -5.27 -3.57 -2.63
CA TRP A 31 -5.93 -3.22 -3.89
C TRP A 31 -5.09 -2.27 -4.73
N ALA A 32 -4.48 -1.26 -4.12
CA ALA A 32 -3.62 -0.33 -4.84
C ALA A 32 -2.43 -1.04 -5.48
N LEU A 33 -1.81 -1.97 -4.76
CA LEU A 33 -0.68 -2.74 -5.26
C LEU A 33 -1.07 -3.71 -6.38
N ILE A 34 -2.27 -4.25 -6.33
CA ILE A 34 -2.74 -5.20 -7.34
C ILE A 34 -3.26 -4.50 -8.58
N GLU A 35 -4.02 -3.42 -8.43
CA GLU A 35 -4.71 -2.78 -9.55
C GLU A 35 -4.01 -1.57 -10.15
N ASP A 36 -3.38 -0.75 -9.32
CA ASP A 36 -2.89 0.56 -9.76
C ASP A 36 -1.37 0.70 -9.72
N TRP A 37 -0.65 -0.31 -9.28
CA TRP A 37 0.80 -0.20 -9.11
C TRP A 37 1.50 -0.16 -10.47
N PRO A 38 2.47 0.76 -10.66
CA PRO A 38 3.14 0.91 -11.96
C PRO A 38 4.11 -0.21 -12.33
N GLU A 39 4.52 -1.03 -11.35
CA GLU A 39 5.40 -2.17 -11.60
C GLU A 39 4.61 -3.47 -11.55
N GLU A 40 4.81 -4.35 -12.53
CA GLU A 40 4.12 -5.64 -12.58
C GLU A 40 4.74 -6.67 -11.65
N GLU A 41 6.06 -6.71 -11.59
CA GLU A 41 6.78 -7.67 -10.75
C GLU A 41 7.99 -7.02 -10.10
N SER A 42 8.13 -7.18 -8.80
CA SER A 42 9.33 -6.78 -8.09
C SER A 42 9.36 -7.48 -6.73
N GLU A 43 10.57 -7.68 -6.18
CA GLU A 43 10.72 -8.25 -4.85
C GLU A 43 10.06 -7.36 -3.79
N VAL A 44 10.14 -6.06 -3.97
CA VAL A 44 9.56 -5.10 -3.02
C VAL A 44 8.04 -5.21 -3.03
N LEU A 45 7.44 -5.33 -4.21
CA LEU A 45 6.00 -5.52 -4.34
C LEU A 45 5.57 -6.83 -3.69
N ASP A 46 6.28 -7.92 -3.95
CA ASP A 46 5.98 -9.23 -3.36
C ASP A 46 6.07 -9.19 -1.84
N LYS A 47 7.10 -8.57 -1.28
CA LYS A 47 7.26 -8.43 0.16
C LYS A 47 6.14 -7.60 0.78
N ALA A 48 5.74 -6.51 0.11
CA ALA A 48 4.64 -5.68 0.59
C ALA A 48 3.33 -6.48 0.62
N LEU A 49 3.05 -7.25 -0.43
CA LEU A 49 1.86 -8.09 -0.49
C LEU A 49 1.88 -9.17 0.58
N LEU A 50 3.04 -9.74 0.91
CA LEU A 50 3.18 -10.72 1.99
C LEU A 50 2.84 -10.10 3.35
N VAL A 51 3.33 -8.90 3.62
CA VAL A 51 3.03 -8.20 4.88
C VAL A 51 1.54 -7.88 4.96
N LEU A 52 0.97 -7.37 3.87
CA LEU A 52 -0.46 -7.04 3.83
C LEU A 52 -1.32 -8.29 4.00
N GLY A 53 -0.91 -9.40 3.43
CA GLY A 53 -1.57 -10.69 3.65
C GLY A 53 -1.51 -11.14 5.11
N ALA A 54 -0.36 -10.93 5.76
CA ALA A 54 -0.21 -11.24 7.18
C ALA A 54 -1.12 -10.37 8.04
N VAL A 55 -1.29 -9.10 7.70
CA VAL A 55 -2.23 -8.21 8.39
C VAL A 55 -3.66 -8.73 8.25
N ALA A 56 -4.05 -9.15 7.05
CA ALA A 56 -5.38 -9.69 6.80
C ALA A 56 -5.65 -10.97 7.61
N GLN A 57 -4.61 -11.76 7.89
CA GLN A 57 -4.71 -12.98 8.66
C GLN A 57 -4.58 -12.76 10.17
N GLY A 58 -4.40 -11.52 10.61
CA GLY A 58 -4.22 -11.19 12.01
C GLY A 58 -2.82 -11.50 12.55
N LYS A 59 -1.85 -11.76 11.68
CA LYS A 59 -0.47 -12.07 12.06
C LYS A 59 0.44 -10.86 12.13
N ALA A 60 -0.01 -9.72 11.59
CA ALA A 60 0.71 -8.46 11.63
C ALA A 60 -0.28 -7.33 11.90
N LYS A 61 0.23 -6.18 12.29
CA LYS A 61 -0.59 -5.02 12.64
C LYS A 61 -0.83 -4.13 11.43
N GLU A 62 -1.91 -3.32 11.47
CA GLU A 62 -2.18 -2.34 10.41
C GLU A 62 -1.00 -1.40 10.19
N GLU A 63 -0.30 -1.03 11.26
CA GLU A 63 0.89 -0.19 11.15
C GLU A 63 1.98 -0.84 10.28
N ASP A 64 2.15 -2.14 10.38
CA ASP A 64 3.11 -2.88 9.56
C ASP A 64 2.72 -2.82 8.09
N GLY A 65 1.43 -2.92 7.81
CA GLY A 65 0.91 -2.78 6.44
C GLY A 65 1.17 -1.39 5.87
N ARG A 66 0.97 -0.34 6.68
CA ARG A 66 1.26 1.03 6.27
C ARG A 66 2.73 1.22 5.94
N LYS A 67 3.61 0.71 6.79
CA LYS A 67 5.06 0.78 6.56
C LYS A 67 5.47 0.02 5.29
N ALA A 68 4.86 -1.13 5.04
CA ALA A 68 5.13 -1.91 3.85
C ALA A 68 4.74 -1.14 2.58
N LEU A 69 3.60 -0.47 2.58
CA LEU A 69 3.17 0.36 1.45
C LEU A 69 4.14 1.52 1.21
N ILE A 70 4.55 2.21 2.26
CA ILE A 70 5.50 3.31 2.16
C ILE A 70 6.85 2.84 1.60
N SER A 71 7.34 1.70 2.07
CA SER A 71 8.58 1.10 1.56
C SER A 71 8.46 0.75 0.08
N ALA A 72 7.34 0.17 -0.33
CA ALA A 72 7.10 -0.16 -1.72
C ALA A 72 7.04 1.09 -2.60
N ALA A 73 6.35 2.14 -2.15
CA ALA A 73 6.27 3.39 -2.87
C ALA A 73 7.65 4.03 -3.04
N THR A 74 8.45 4.04 -1.97
CA THR A 74 9.80 4.59 -2.01
C THR A 74 10.68 3.84 -3.02
N ALA A 75 10.63 2.50 -2.99
CA ALA A 75 11.43 1.68 -3.89
C ALA A 75 11.00 1.80 -5.36
N ALA A 76 9.72 1.98 -5.61
CA ALA A 76 9.17 2.11 -6.97
C ALA A 76 9.25 3.54 -7.52
N GLY A 77 9.69 4.49 -6.71
CA GLY A 77 9.72 5.89 -7.12
C GLY A 77 8.35 6.54 -7.20
N VAL A 78 7.36 5.96 -6.53
CA VAL A 78 6.01 6.53 -6.47
C VAL A 78 6.00 7.65 -5.44
N LYS A 79 5.55 8.82 -5.85
CA LYS A 79 5.42 9.94 -4.93
C LYS A 79 4.22 9.70 -4.01
N PHE A 80 4.39 10.04 -2.75
CA PHE A 80 3.31 9.87 -1.78
C PHE A 80 3.38 10.93 -0.69
N THR A 81 2.25 11.12 -0.04
CA THR A 81 2.12 11.94 1.17
C THR A 81 1.64 11.02 2.30
N ALA A 82 2.34 11.00 3.40
CA ALA A 82 2.01 10.12 4.53
C ALA A 82 1.75 10.90 5.81
#